data_79a6591741ae9d5c27f775cf841aa90d
#
_entry.id   79a6591741ae9d5c27f775cf841aa90d
#
_cell.length_a   1.000
_cell.length_b   1.000
_cell.length_c   1.000
_cell.angle_alpha   90.00
_cell.angle_beta   90.00
_cell.angle_gamma   90.00
#
_symmetry.space_group_name_H-M   'P 1'
#
loop_
_entity.id
_entity.type
_entity.pdbx_description
1 polymer ?
#
loop_
_entity_poly.entity_id
_entity_poly.type
_entity_poly.pdbx_seq_one_letter_code
_entity_poly.pdbx_strand_id
1 'polypeptide(L)'
;MKSMKTLLAAAVALAAAPALAQSAPSDTVALVLEKGVTMNVASMGVTGDVTYKADGTFSGFDGQYEGTYKVDGSKLCLTAPAVGQDTTCFTYPDGQKSGDKFKITDPTIGEIEITVK
;
A
#
# COMPACT_ATOMS: atom_id res chain seq x y z
N MET A 1 -31.39 -43.31 -3.23
CA MET A 1 -31.07 -42.91 -3.23
C MET A 1 -30.59 -42.15 -3.12
N LYS A 2 -30.54 -41.96 -3.09
CA LYS A 2 -30.13 -41.36 -3.03
C LYS A 2 -29.46 -40.44 -2.81
N SER A 3 -29.39 -40.30 -2.71
CA SER A 3 -28.83 -39.56 -2.48
C SER A 3 -28.21 -38.85 -2.34
N MET A 4 -27.95 -38.61 -2.35
CA MET A 4 -27.41 -38.00 -2.27
C MET A 4 -26.85 -37.15 -2.19
N LYS A 5 -26.81 -36.91 -2.21
CA LYS A 5 -26.40 -36.22 -2.23
C LYS A 5 -25.88 -35.30 -2.00
N THR A 6 -25.73 -35.01 -1.91
CA THR A 6 -25.30 -34.17 -1.73
C THR A 6 -24.70 -33.40 -1.32
N LEU A 7 -24.54 -33.21 -1.21
CA LEU A 7 -24.03 -32.47 -0.93
C LEU A 7 -23.34 -31.67 -0.73
N LEU A 8 -23.15 -31.35 -0.81
CA LEU A 8 -22.62 -30.59 -0.78
C LEU A 8 -22.13 -29.76 -0.50
N ALA A 9 -21.99 -29.57 -0.51
CA ALA A 9 -21.59 -28.78 -0.45
C ALA A 9 -21.15 -28.03 -0.03
N ALA A 10 -20.99 -27.84 0.14
CA ALA A 10 -20.60 -27.05 0.40
C ALA A 10 -19.95 -26.40 0.70
N ALA A 11 -19.70 -26.32 0.67
CA ALA A 11 -19.11 -25.63 0.86
C ALA A 11 -18.65 -24.83 1.05
N VAL A 12 -18.57 -24.58 0.99
CA VAL A 12 -18.17 -23.79 1.04
C VAL A 12 -17.74 -22.97 1.38
N ALA A 13 -17.62 -22.86 1.36
CA ALA A 13 -17.25 -22.09 1.54
C ALA A 13 -16.82 -21.44 1.94
N LEU A 14 -16.71 -21.25 2.10
CA LEU A 14 -16.37 -20.54 2.41
C LEU A 14 -15.73 -19.84 2.60
N ALA A 15 -15.46 -19.79 2.50
CA ALA A 15 -14.92 -19.17 2.61
C ALA A 15 -14.65 -18.29 2.76
N ALA A 16 -14.54 -18.00 2.88
CA ALA A 16 -14.36 -17.20 2.84
C ALA A 16 -13.96 -16.37 3.39
N ALA A 17 -13.88 -16.12 3.57
CA ALA A 17 -13.60 -15.30 4.05
C ALA A 17 -12.82 -14.48 4.31
N PRO A 18 -12.40 -14.35 4.39
CA PRO A 18 -11.53 -13.61 4.82
C PRO A 18 -11.30 -12.43 4.56
N ALA A 19 -11.41 -12.52 4.19
CA ALA A 19 -11.10 -11.52 3.91
C ALA A 19 -11.15 -10.39 4.61
N LEU A 20 -11.44 -10.25 5.09
CA LEU A 20 -11.46 -9.32 5.77
C LEU A 20 -10.63 -8.33 5.73
N ALA A 21 -9.95 -8.54 5.32
CA ALA A 21 -8.97 -7.73 5.60
C ALA A 21 -8.92 -6.44 4.93
N GLN A 22 -8.49 -6.35 3.80
CA GLN A 22 -8.17 -5.09 3.16
C GLN A 22 -9.11 -4.85 2.00
N SER A 23 -9.47 -3.59 1.81
CA SER A 23 -10.18 -3.19 0.60
C SER A 23 -9.22 -3.26 -0.58
N ALA A 24 -9.77 -3.53 -1.76
CA ALA A 24 -8.97 -3.51 -2.98
C ALA A 24 -8.38 -2.11 -3.17
N PRO A 25 -7.17 -2.01 -3.71
CA PRO A 25 -6.54 -0.71 -3.91
C PRO A 25 -7.29 0.12 -4.94
N SER A 26 -7.29 1.44 -4.74
CA SER A 26 -7.75 2.37 -5.76
C SER A 26 -6.80 2.29 -6.97
N ASP A 27 -7.21 2.87 -8.09
CA ASP A 27 -6.37 2.87 -9.28
C ASP A 27 -5.00 3.49 -9.01
N THR A 28 -4.97 4.59 -8.27
CA THR A 28 -3.71 5.25 -7.92
C THR A 28 -2.84 4.35 -7.05
N VAL A 29 -3.42 3.77 -6.00
CA VAL A 29 -2.66 2.91 -5.10
C VAL A 29 -2.16 1.67 -5.84
N ALA A 30 -2.99 1.08 -6.70
CA ALA A 30 -2.58 -0.08 -7.48
C ALA A 30 -1.37 0.26 -8.35
N LEU A 31 -1.38 1.43 -8.98
CA LEU A 31 -0.27 1.88 -9.82
C LEU A 31 0.99 2.13 -8.99
N VAL A 32 0.84 2.73 -7.81
CA VAL A 32 1.95 2.97 -6.89
C VAL A 32 2.59 1.64 -6.48
N LEU A 33 1.78 0.65 -6.17
CA LEU A 33 2.32 -0.66 -5.78
C LEU A 33 3.05 -1.35 -6.93
N GLU A 34 2.58 -1.14 -8.14
CA GLU A 34 3.17 -1.77 -9.32
C GLU A 34 4.45 -1.07 -9.76
N LYS A 35 4.42 0.26 -9.83
CA LYS A 35 5.51 1.04 -10.43
C LYS A 35 6.47 1.63 -9.43
N GLY A 36 6.04 1.79 -8.20
CA GLY A 36 6.80 2.54 -7.21
C GLY A 36 6.62 4.03 -7.36
N VAL A 37 7.27 4.76 -6.48
CA VAL A 37 7.20 6.22 -6.47
C VAL A 37 8.57 6.81 -6.20
N THR A 38 8.71 8.09 -6.52
CA THR A 38 9.81 8.90 -6.03
C THR A 38 9.26 9.81 -4.96
N MET A 39 9.89 9.82 -3.81
CA MET A 39 9.48 10.68 -2.69
C MET A 39 10.50 11.79 -2.51
N ASN A 40 9.99 13.02 -2.38
CA ASN A 40 10.81 14.17 -2.06
C ASN A 40 10.35 14.71 -0.70
N VAL A 41 11.21 14.59 0.29
CA VAL A 41 10.94 15.08 1.65
C VAL A 41 11.65 16.42 1.80
N ALA A 42 10.93 17.49 1.50
CA ALA A 42 11.50 18.82 1.45
C ALA A 42 12.10 19.27 2.78
N SER A 43 11.45 18.92 3.90
CA SER A 43 11.92 19.32 5.21
C SER A 43 13.28 18.70 5.56
N MET A 44 13.62 17.59 4.93
CA MET A 44 14.88 16.88 5.17
C MET A 44 15.84 17.03 4.02
N GLY A 45 15.41 17.63 2.90
CA GLY A 45 16.25 17.80 1.74
C GLY A 45 16.64 16.51 1.06
N VAL A 46 15.81 15.46 1.18
CA VAL A 46 16.15 14.16 0.61
C VAL A 46 15.10 13.75 -0.42
N THR A 47 15.59 13.05 -1.44
CA THR A 47 14.74 12.48 -2.49
C THR A 47 15.20 11.05 -2.72
N GLY A 48 14.25 10.13 -2.88
CA GLY A 48 14.60 8.74 -3.13
C GLY A 48 13.42 7.98 -3.70
N ASP A 49 13.73 6.84 -4.31
CA ASP A 49 12.72 5.96 -4.86
C ASP A 49 12.25 4.98 -3.79
N VAL A 50 10.97 4.63 -3.86
CA VAL A 50 10.39 3.63 -2.97
C VAL A 50 9.66 2.61 -3.84
N THR A 51 9.94 1.33 -3.61
CA THR A 51 9.29 0.24 -4.32
C THR A 51 8.55 -0.63 -3.33
N TYR A 52 7.45 -1.22 -3.81
CA TYR A 52 6.58 -2.06 -3.01
C TYR A 52 6.58 -3.47 -3.57
N LYS A 53 6.64 -4.46 -2.70
CA LYS A 53 6.67 -5.87 -3.11
C LYS A 53 5.36 -6.54 -2.76
N ALA A 54 5.04 -7.58 -3.53
CA ALA A 54 3.79 -8.30 -3.36
C ALA A 54 3.66 -8.99 -1.99
N ASP A 55 4.77 -9.21 -1.31
CA ASP A 55 4.77 -9.85 -0.01
C ASP A 55 4.40 -8.90 1.15
N GLY A 56 4.05 -7.67 0.84
CA GLY A 56 3.66 -6.69 1.86
C GLY A 56 4.81 -5.88 2.44
N THR A 57 5.98 -5.94 1.81
CA THR A 57 7.12 -5.13 2.24
C THR A 57 7.41 -4.02 1.25
N PHE A 58 8.10 -3.00 1.72
CA PHE A 58 8.57 -1.92 0.86
C PHE A 58 10.01 -1.58 1.19
N SER A 59 10.70 -0.98 0.23
CA SER A 59 12.07 -0.55 0.41
C SER A 59 12.30 0.72 -0.40
N GLY A 60 13.01 1.67 0.19
CA GLY A 60 13.31 2.91 -0.50
C GLY A 60 14.54 3.57 0.05
N PHE A 61 14.94 4.66 -0.64
CA PHE A 61 16.11 5.46 -0.24
C PHE A 61 17.34 4.57 -0.07
N ASP A 62 17.57 3.69 -1.06
CA ASP A 62 18.70 2.75 -1.06
C ASP A 62 18.75 1.84 0.18
N GLY A 63 17.58 1.41 0.62
CA GLY A 63 17.47 0.50 1.75
C GLY A 63 17.43 1.17 3.11
N GLN A 64 17.47 2.51 3.16
CA GLN A 64 17.42 3.22 4.42
C GLN A 64 16.00 3.35 4.96
N TYR A 65 15.01 3.13 4.12
CA TYR A 65 13.61 3.22 4.50
C TYR A 65 12.94 1.92 4.09
N GLU A 66 12.74 1.04 5.04
CA GLU A 66 12.18 -0.29 4.80
C GLU A 66 11.13 -0.62 5.84
N GLY A 67 10.16 -1.43 5.46
CA GLY A 67 9.14 -1.86 6.38
C GLY A 67 8.05 -2.65 5.68
N THR A 68 6.86 -2.56 6.24
CA THR A 68 5.68 -3.26 5.72
C THR A 68 4.59 -2.27 5.36
N TYR A 69 3.70 -2.70 4.47
CA TYR A 69 2.58 -1.84 4.08
C TYR A 69 1.28 -2.62 4.09
N LYS A 70 0.19 -1.89 4.23
CA LYS A 70 -1.17 -2.42 4.07
C LYS A 70 -1.97 -1.45 3.24
N VAL A 71 -2.94 -1.99 2.52
CA VAL A 71 -3.78 -1.22 1.60
C VAL A 71 -5.21 -1.23 2.11
N ASP A 72 -5.84 -0.05 2.06
CA ASP A 72 -7.26 0.08 2.36
C ASP A 72 -7.84 1.09 1.38
N GLY A 73 -8.25 0.60 0.20
CA GLY A 73 -8.79 1.46 -0.85
C GLY A 73 -7.76 2.46 -1.33
N SER A 74 -8.02 3.75 -1.10
CA SER A 74 -7.11 4.83 -1.47
C SER A 74 -6.08 5.13 -0.39
N LYS A 75 -6.09 4.37 0.72
CA LYS A 75 -5.12 4.55 1.79
C LYS A 75 -4.01 3.53 1.70
N LEU A 76 -2.81 3.98 1.93
CA LEU A 76 -1.64 3.14 2.00
C LEU A 76 -0.98 3.40 3.35
N CYS A 77 -0.91 2.35 4.16
CA CYS A 77 -0.41 2.45 5.53
C CYS A 77 0.96 1.82 5.60
N LEU A 78 1.94 2.58 6.07
CA LEU A 78 3.34 2.16 6.11
C LEU A 78 3.81 2.05 7.56
N THR A 79 4.59 1.01 7.84
CA THR A 79 5.22 0.81 9.13
C THR A 79 6.70 0.57 8.90
N ALA A 80 7.55 1.39 9.51
CA ALA A 80 9.00 1.29 9.34
C ALA A 80 9.68 1.39 10.70
N PRO A 81 9.73 0.29 11.47
CA PRO A 81 10.27 0.33 12.83
C PRO A 81 11.72 0.77 12.91
N ALA A 82 12.52 0.46 11.89
CA ALA A 82 13.95 0.78 11.91
C ALA A 82 14.21 2.28 11.94
N VAL A 83 13.28 3.09 11.43
CA VAL A 83 13.40 4.54 11.47
C VAL A 83 12.43 5.16 12.47
N GLY A 84 11.86 4.33 13.36
CA GLY A 84 10.96 4.82 14.39
C GLY A 84 9.58 5.21 13.90
N GLN A 85 9.20 4.78 12.71
CA GLN A 85 7.88 5.09 12.18
C GLN A 85 6.88 4.02 12.58
N ASP A 86 5.91 4.38 13.40
CA ASP A 86 4.73 3.56 13.64
C ASP A 86 3.84 3.59 12.41
N THR A 87 2.82 2.73 12.39
CA THR A 87 1.93 2.68 11.25
C THR A 87 1.34 4.07 10.97
N THR A 88 1.61 4.56 9.78
CA THR A 88 1.10 5.85 9.32
C THR A 88 0.37 5.62 8.00
N CYS A 89 -0.87 6.07 7.94
CA CYS A 89 -1.71 5.88 6.76
C CYS A 89 -1.80 7.18 5.97
N PHE A 90 -1.61 7.06 4.67
CA PHE A 90 -1.70 8.19 3.74
C PHE A 90 -2.82 7.95 2.76
N THR A 91 -3.66 8.95 2.54
CA THR A 91 -4.71 8.89 1.53
C THR A 91 -4.14 9.42 0.22
N TYR A 92 -4.20 8.61 -0.80
CA TYR A 92 -3.69 8.97 -2.13
C TYR A 92 -4.85 9.47 -2.99
N PRO A 93 -4.64 10.55 -3.73
CA PRO A 93 -5.70 11.08 -4.60
C PRO A 93 -5.97 10.11 -5.75
N ASP A 94 -7.24 10.03 -6.14
CA ASP A 94 -7.64 9.17 -7.25
C ASP A 94 -7.18 9.72 -8.59
N GLY A 95 -7.12 8.85 -9.58
CA GLY A 95 -6.91 9.25 -10.96
C GLY A 95 -5.50 9.64 -11.35
N GLN A 96 -4.52 9.30 -10.52
CA GLN A 96 -3.13 9.61 -10.83
C GLN A 96 -2.55 8.60 -11.82
N LYS A 97 -1.61 9.05 -12.62
CA LYS A 97 -0.94 8.24 -13.63
C LYS A 97 0.56 8.34 -13.48
N SER A 98 1.28 7.48 -14.19
CA SER A 98 2.74 7.55 -14.22
C SER A 98 3.19 8.95 -14.60
N GLY A 99 4.10 9.49 -13.81
CA GLY A 99 4.61 10.84 -14.00
C GLY A 99 3.86 11.92 -13.23
N ASP A 100 2.68 11.61 -12.71
CA ASP A 100 1.91 12.58 -11.95
C ASP A 100 2.54 12.81 -10.58
N LYS A 101 2.37 14.04 -10.10
CA LYS A 101 2.89 14.46 -8.80
C LYS A 101 1.76 14.91 -7.91
N PHE A 102 1.88 14.60 -6.64
CA PHE A 102 0.94 15.08 -5.64
C PHE A 102 1.64 15.08 -4.30
N LYS A 103 1.00 15.66 -3.30
CA LYS A 103 1.59 15.79 -1.97
C LYS A 103 0.78 15.03 -0.95
N ILE A 104 1.48 14.42 -0.02
CA ILE A 104 0.87 13.80 1.17
C ILE A 104 1.54 14.43 2.38
N THR A 105 0.90 14.32 3.53
CA THR A 105 1.42 14.90 4.76
C THR A 105 1.68 13.81 5.79
N ASP A 106 2.90 13.77 6.27
CA ASP A 106 3.29 12.89 7.37
C ASP A 106 3.25 13.71 8.66
N PRO A 107 2.61 13.19 9.72
CA PRO A 107 2.49 13.97 10.95
C PRO A 107 3.82 14.29 11.62
N THR A 108 4.87 13.55 11.30
CA THR A 108 6.19 13.76 11.91
C THR A 108 7.11 14.61 11.04
N ILE A 109 7.17 14.32 9.74
CA ILE A 109 8.14 14.98 8.86
C ILE A 109 7.51 16.01 7.94
N GLY A 110 6.19 16.14 7.97
CA GLY A 110 5.53 17.16 7.18
C GLY A 110 5.22 16.72 5.77
N GLU A 111 5.27 17.65 4.84
CA GLU A 111 4.83 17.43 3.48
C GLU A 111 5.83 16.61 2.68
N ILE A 112 5.32 15.64 1.94
CA ILE A 112 6.12 14.79 1.05
C ILE A 112 5.53 14.88 -0.34
N GLU A 113 6.36 15.20 -1.32
CA GLU A 113 5.93 15.18 -2.71
C GLU A 113 6.14 13.79 -3.28
N ILE A 114 5.09 13.24 -3.88
CA ILE A 114 5.12 11.91 -4.48
C ILE A 114 5.05 12.06 -5.99
N THR A 115 5.95 11.39 -6.69
CA THR A 115 5.88 11.26 -8.14
C THR A 115 5.68 9.80 -8.47
N VAL A 116 4.61 9.48 -9.21
CA VAL A 116 4.33 8.09 -9.62
C VAL A 116 5.29 7.75 -10.76
N LYS A 117 5.94 6.61 -10.65
CA LYS A 117 6.93 6.20 -11.65
C LYS A 117 6.34 5.53 -12.88
#